data_d2aaf2eee4758ff1e92c7ac4b4b67b00
#
_entry.id   d2aaf2eee4758ff1e92c7ac4b4b67b00
#
_cell.length_a   1.000
_cell.length_b   1.000
_cell.length_c   1.000
_cell.angle_alpha   90.00
_cell.angle_beta   90.00
_cell.angle_gamma   90.00
#
_symmetry.space_group_name_H-M   'P 1'
#
loop_
_entity.id
_entity.type
_entity.pdbx_description
1 polymer ?
#
loop_
_entity_poly.entity_id
_entity_poly.type
_entity_poly.pdbx_seq_one_letter_code
_entity_poly.pdbx_strand_id
1 'polypeptide(L)'
;MKKDNSRVSQIEPNDLNHDRLDSQDYYWRFWANVPIYPYSKRRTIRREVLPNTIWTFDQLQGIFYVVVPIRMTIIRLETVGLLVYAPVAPTRQCIALVRELVEQYGEVKYIILPTISGLEHKYFVGPFARKFPNATVYVAPNQWSFPVDLPLSWLGFPAKRTKVLPEDSKQVPFSDEFDYTILGDIDLKLGQFEEVAFLHRRSQTLLVADSIVSIPKQPPEIIEQDRFPLLFHARDSAREPIKDTLENRIKGWKRICLFSMYFRSSVLNVPSIGKILTDAWRSPDKSSRAYWGLFPFDWQANWESAFDKLSQNGRPLVAPILQALILNRAPLETLEWADTIAGWKFNKIIPCHFTPLIHATPKEFRQAFDFLESSSHRSLPEEDLETLRNIDALLYKPGIVPPPKAENLRLKDK
;
A
#
# COMPACT_ATOMS: atom_id res chain seq x y z
N MET A 1 18.34 -31.53 52.16
CA MET A 1 18.54 -31.09 50.77
C MET A 1 17.18 -30.79 50.16
N LYS A 2 16.78 -29.52 50.19
CA LYS A 2 15.54 -29.03 49.52
C LYS A 2 15.95 -28.54 48.14
N LYS A 3 15.35 -29.08 47.08
CA LYS A 3 15.47 -28.56 45.72
C LYS A 3 14.50 -27.43 45.59
N ASP A 4 15.03 -26.25 45.35
CA ASP A 4 14.31 -25.03 45.01
C ASP A 4 14.00 -25.07 43.50
N ASN A 5 12.73 -25.14 43.15
CA ASN A 5 12.25 -25.08 41.80
C ASN A 5 11.67 -23.65 41.56
N SER A 6 12.55 -22.72 41.22
CA SER A 6 12.12 -21.40 40.70
C SER A 6 11.57 -21.59 39.27
N ARG A 7 10.26 -21.69 39.16
CA ARG A 7 9.55 -21.53 37.87
C ARG A 7 9.67 -20.07 37.44
N VAL A 8 10.50 -19.81 36.46
CA VAL A 8 10.46 -18.61 35.65
C VAL A 8 9.17 -18.68 34.84
N SER A 9 8.18 -17.87 35.20
CA SER A 9 6.99 -17.66 34.41
C SER A 9 7.38 -16.91 33.13
N GLN A 10 7.43 -17.63 32.01
CA GLN A 10 7.39 -16.99 30.69
C GLN A 10 6.03 -16.31 30.54
N ILE A 11 6.03 -14.99 30.55
CA ILE A 11 4.89 -14.17 30.16
C ILE A 11 4.78 -14.30 28.64
N GLU A 12 3.82 -15.08 28.15
CA GLU A 12 3.46 -15.08 26.74
C GLU A 12 2.88 -13.71 26.37
N PRO A 13 3.30 -13.09 25.24
CA PRO A 13 2.77 -11.81 24.86
C PRO A 13 1.33 -11.97 24.33
N ASN A 14 0.41 -11.40 25.09
CA ASN A 14 -0.92 -10.92 24.68
C ASN A 14 -1.81 -11.82 23.81
N ASP A 15 -2.34 -12.86 24.42
CA ASP A 15 -3.57 -13.54 23.98
C ASP A 15 -4.87 -12.88 24.55
N LEU A 16 -4.81 -11.59 24.80
CA LEU A 16 -5.94 -10.85 25.37
C LEU A 16 -6.68 -10.08 24.27
N ASN A 17 -7.88 -10.55 23.93
CA ASN A 17 -8.97 -9.89 23.21
C ASN A 17 -9.24 -10.20 21.73
N HIS A 18 -8.71 -11.23 21.10
CA HIS A 18 -9.09 -11.51 19.70
C HIS A 18 -10.47 -12.20 19.53
N ASP A 19 -11.03 -12.85 20.55
CA ASP A 19 -12.25 -13.68 20.41
C ASP A 19 -13.58 -12.98 20.74
N ARG A 20 -13.60 -11.68 21.04
CA ARG A 20 -14.83 -10.95 21.43
C ARG A 20 -15.23 -9.78 20.53
N LEU A 21 -14.57 -9.58 19.38
CA LEU A 21 -14.99 -8.52 18.46
C LEU A 21 -16.25 -8.96 17.71
N ASP A 22 -17.34 -8.23 17.91
CA ASP A 22 -18.57 -8.38 17.12
C ASP A 22 -18.23 -8.09 15.64
N SER A 23 -18.87 -8.81 14.72
CA SER A 23 -18.75 -8.56 13.29
C SER A 23 -19.04 -7.11 12.89
N GLN A 24 -19.77 -6.38 13.70
CA GLN A 24 -20.07 -4.96 13.52
C GLN A 24 -18.87 -4.05 13.81
N ASP A 25 -17.88 -4.48 14.59
CA ASP A 25 -16.74 -3.64 14.97
C ASP A 25 -15.77 -3.40 13.80
N TYR A 26 -15.69 -4.35 12.88
CA TYR A 26 -14.88 -4.26 11.67
C TYR A 26 -15.71 -4.15 10.39
N TYR A 27 -17.03 -3.93 10.51
CA TYR A 27 -17.88 -3.73 9.35
C TYR A 27 -17.62 -2.38 8.70
N TRP A 28 -17.41 -2.40 7.37
CA TRP A 28 -17.33 -1.23 6.51
C TRP A 28 -18.04 -1.51 5.20
N ARG A 29 -19.15 -0.82 4.95
CA ARG A 29 -19.88 -0.95 3.69
C ARG A 29 -19.06 -0.29 2.59
N PHE A 30 -18.48 -1.10 1.73
CA PHE A 30 -17.91 -0.60 0.48
C PHE A 30 -19.00 -0.58 -0.60
N TRP A 31 -18.78 0.18 -1.69
CA TRP A 31 -19.75 0.23 -2.80
C TRP A 31 -20.05 -1.18 -3.29
N ALA A 32 -21.36 -1.53 -3.30
CA ALA A 32 -21.84 -2.89 -3.58
C ALA A 32 -21.48 -3.41 -4.98
N ASN A 33 -21.04 -2.51 -5.89
CA ASN A 33 -20.76 -2.83 -7.29
C ASN A 33 -19.27 -3.11 -7.58
N VAL A 34 -18.38 -2.99 -6.59
CA VAL A 34 -16.94 -3.26 -6.80
C VAL A 34 -16.52 -4.40 -5.86
N PRO A 35 -16.07 -5.54 -6.40
CA PRO A 35 -15.70 -6.70 -5.59
C PRO A 35 -14.34 -6.52 -4.90
N ILE A 36 -14.23 -5.47 -4.08
CA ILE A 36 -13.02 -5.20 -3.30
C ILE A 36 -13.04 -6.00 -2.01
N TYR A 37 -12.05 -6.87 -1.88
CA TYR A 37 -11.78 -7.59 -0.66
C TYR A 37 -11.30 -6.61 0.45
N PRO A 38 -11.67 -6.76 1.70
CA PRO A 38 -12.36 -7.89 2.35
C PRO A 38 -13.89 -7.80 2.40
N TYR A 39 -14.52 -7.32 1.37
CA TYR A 39 -15.98 -7.32 1.12
C TYR A 39 -16.80 -6.61 2.19
N SER A 40 -16.54 -5.97 3.07
CA SER A 40 -17.21 -5.33 4.20
C SER A 40 -16.60 -5.67 5.57
N LYS A 41 -15.54 -6.48 5.62
CA LYS A 41 -14.91 -6.87 6.88
C LYS A 41 -13.49 -6.29 6.95
N ARG A 42 -13.34 -5.07 7.46
CA ARG A 42 -12.04 -4.40 7.53
C ARG A 42 -11.50 -4.40 8.96
N ARG A 43 -10.76 -5.43 9.31
CA ARG A 43 -10.03 -5.49 10.56
C ARG A 43 -8.87 -4.51 10.55
N THR A 44 -8.53 -3.97 11.72
CA THR A 44 -7.44 -3.01 11.89
C THR A 44 -6.45 -3.55 12.90
N ILE A 45 -5.16 -3.55 12.53
CA ILE A 45 -4.07 -3.81 13.47
C ILE A 45 -3.32 -2.50 13.69
N ARG A 46 -3.22 -2.07 14.95
CA ARG A 46 -2.37 -0.96 15.36
C ARG A 46 -1.03 -1.48 15.86
N ARG A 47 0.04 -0.84 15.40
CA ARG A 47 1.40 -1.05 15.92
C ARG A 47 2.02 0.27 16.33
N GLU A 48 2.69 0.26 17.45
CA GLU A 48 3.59 1.33 17.81
C GLU A 48 4.94 1.11 17.14
N VAL A 49 5.25 1.96 16.14
CA VAL A 49 6.48 1.84 15.35
C VAL A 49 7.63 2.59 16.01
N LEU A 50 7.35 3.74 16.59
CA LEU A 50 8.29 4.51 17.41
C LEU A 50 7.64 4.84 18.75
N PRO A 51 8.26 4.49 19.88
CA PRO A 51 7.67 4.64 21.20
C PRO A 51 7.12 6.04 21.45
N ASN A 52 5.86 6.11 21.85
CA ASN A 52 5.12 7.34 22.18
C ASN A 52 5.14 8.43 21.10
N THR A 53 5.42 8.06 19.84
CA THR A 53 5.63 9.03 18.75
C THR A 53 4.86 8.66 17.49
N ILE A 54 5.00 7.41 16.96
CA ILE A 54 4.41 7.00 15.68
C ILE A 54 3.74 5.64 15.82
N TRP A 55 2.50 5.57 15.34
CA TRP A 55 1.70 4.34 15.24
C TRP A 55 1.23 4.13 13.81
N THR A 56 1.22 2.89 13.38
CA THR A 56 0.63 2.47 12.11
C THR A 56 -0.64 1.69 12.33
N PHE A 57 -1.59 1.84 11.40
CA PHE A 57 -2.88 1.16 11.41
C PHE A 57 -3.04 0.46 10.06
N ASP A 58 -2.89 -0.85 10.07
CA ASP A 58 -2.95 -1.67 8.88
C ASP A 58 -4.36 -2.24 8.69
N GLN A 59 -4.86 -2.14 7.46
CA GLN A 59 -6.05 -2.85 6.96
C GLN A 59 -5.68 -3.58 5.67
N LEU A 60 -6.56 -4.45 5.16
CA LEU A 60 -6.37 -5.13 3.88
C LEU A 60 -7.24 -4.51 2.79
N GLN A 61 -6.70 -4.50 1.58
CA GLN A 61 -7.45 -4.20 0.37
C GLN A 61 -6.92 -4.99 -0.81
N GLY A 62 -7.83 -5.41 -1.70
CA GLY A 62 -7.43 -6.12 -2.90
C GLY A 62 -8.62 -6.58 -3.75
N ILE A 63 -8.32 -7.25 -4.84
CA ILE A 63 -9.29 -7.81 -5.79
C ILE A 63 -8.89 -9.26 -6.04
N PHE A 64 -9.87 -10.18 -6.12
CA PHE A 64 -9.64 -11.61 -6.39
C PHE A 64 -8.59 -12.26 -5.46
N TYR A 65 -8.60 -11.89 -4.18
CA TYR A 65 -7.64 -12.35 -3.19
C TYR A 65 -6.18 -11.92 -3.44
N VAL A 66 -5.91 -11.11 -4.46
CA VAL A 66 -4.67 -10.36 -4.54
C VAL A 66 -4.79 -9.18 -3.58
N VAL A 67 -4.34 -9.38 -2.36
CA VAL A 67 -4.56 -8.43 -1.25
C VAL A 67 -3.23 -7.95 -0.70
N VAL A 68 -3.19 -6.65 -0.42
CA VAL A 68 -2.03 -6.00 0.17
C VAL A 68 -2.47 -5.18 1.40
N PRO A 69 -1.57 -4.95 2.36
CA PRO A 69 -1.83 -4.01 3.44
C PRO A 69 -1.99 -2.59 2.87
N ILE A 70 -2.99 -1.86 3.39
CA ILE A 70 -3.06 -0.40 3.30
C ILE A 70 -2.86 0.18 4.68
N ARG A 71 -2.14 1.26 4.78
CA ARG A 71 -1.65 1.80 6.06
C ARG A 71 -1.97 3.25 6.25
N MET A 72 -2.55 3.56 7.40
CA MET A 72 -2.60 4.89 7.98
C MET A 72 -1.49 5.04 9.00
N THR A 73 -0.83 6.18 9.02
CA THR A 73 0.17 6.51 10.05
C THR A 73 -0.32 7.65 10.91
N ILE A 74 -0.21 7.51 12.24
CA ILE A 74 -0.54 8.55 13.21
C ILE A 74 0.74 8.99 13.91
N ILE A 75 0.98 10.30 13.94
CA ILE A 75 2.14 10.93 14.55
C ILE A 75 1.67 11.85 15.68
N ARG A 76 2.29 11.71 16.85
CA ARG A 76 2.12 12.64 17.95
C ARG A 76 2.89 13.93 17.65
N LEU A 77 2.19 15.06 17.74
CA LEU A 77 2.78 16.38 17.61
C LEU A 77 3.54 16.77 18.89
N GLU A 78 4.56 17.59 18.76
CA GLU A 78 5.28 18.15 19.92
C GLU A 78 4.38 19.06 20.75
N THR A 79 3.52 19.82 20.10
CA THR A 79 2.32 20.40 20.70
C THR A 79 1.29 19.31 20.95
N VAL A 80 0.33 19.55 21.85
CA VAL A 80 -0.72 18.56 22.13
C VAL A 80 -1.53 18.24 20.89
N GLY A 81 -1.63 16.93 20.54
CA GLY A 81 -2.49 16.44 19.47
C GLY A 81 -1.80 15.47 18.51
N LEU A 82 -2.55 15.07 17.51
CA LEU A 82 -2.18 14.03 16.55
C LEU A 82 -2.31 14.52 15.09
N LEU A 83 -1.36 14.12 14.24
CA LEU A 83 -1.45 14.20 12.80
C LEU A 83 -1.71 12.80 12.24
N VAL A 84 -2.69 12.67 11.34
CA VAL A 84 -3.08 11.42 10.66
C VAL A 84 -2.68 11.53 9.20
N TYR A 85 -1.84 10.63 8.71
CA TYR A 85 -1.41 10.53 7.32
C TYR A 85 -2.07 9.31 6.67
N ALA A 86 -2.69 9.52 5.50
CA ALA A 86 -3.33 8.48 4.69
C ALA A 86 -4.39 7.65 5.45
N PRO A 87 -5.54 8.22 5.85
CA PRO A 87 -6.57 7.50 6.60
C PRO A 87 -7.01 6.20 5.95
N VAL A 88 -7.29 5.19 6.78
CA VAL A 88 -7.94 3.93 6.38
C VAL A 88 -9.44 3.94 6.79
N ALA A 89 -10.18 2.88 6.44
CA ALA A 89 -11.61 2.81 6.73
C ALA A 89 -11.91 2.97 8.24
N PRO A 90 -12.71 3.97 8.64
CA PRO A 90 -12.98 4.27 10.05
C PRO A 90 -14.05 3.32 10.63
N THR A 91 -13.74 2.03 10.68
CA THR A 91 -14.54 1.03 11.37
C THR A 91 -14.62 1.36 12.87
N ARG A 92 -15.57 0.76 13.59
CA ARG A 92 -15.66 0.95 15.05
C ARG A 92 -14.36 0.59 15.75
N GLN A 93 -13.75 -0.55 15.37
CA GLN A 93 -12.45 -0.99 15.87
C GLN A 93 -11.35 0.04 15.58
N CYS A 94 -11.23 0.49 14.33
CA CYS A 94 -10.22 1.48 13.96
C CYS A 94 -10.36 2.76 14.79
N ILE A 95 -11.58 3.29 14.90
CA ILE A 95 -11.85 4.52 15.66
C ILE A 95 -11.63 4.34 17.17
N ALA A 96 -11.96 3.18 17.74
CA ALA A 96 -11.66 2.88 19.14
C ALA A 96 -10.14 2.94 19.41
N LEU A 97 -9.34 2.29 18.55
CA LEU A 97 -7.89 2.31 18.65
C LEU A 97 -7.29 3.72 18.48
N VAL A 98 -7.89 4.58 17.64
CA VAL A 98 -7.45 5.98 17.51
C VAL A 98 -7.84 6.79 18.76
N ARG A 99 -9.02 6.57 19.32
CA ARG A 99 -9.48 7.28 20.54
C ARG A 99 -8.60 7.01 21.76
N GLU A 100 -8.07 5.80 21.90
CA GLU A 100 -7.07 5.50 22.93
C GLU A 100 -5.82 6.42 22.82
N LEU A 101 -5.38 6.75 21.61
CA LEU A 101 -4.29 7.70 21.38
C LEU A 101 -4.74 9.15 21.67
N VAL A 102 -5.99 9.50 21.31
CA VAL A 102 -6.57 10.81 21.61
C VAL A 102 -6.64 11.06 23.10
N GLU A 103 -7.06 10.06 23.89
CA GLU A 103 -7.12 10.15 25.36
C GLU A 103 -5.73 10.39 25.98
N GLN A 104 -4.67 9.84 25.39
CA GLN A 104 -3.32 9.96 25.91
C GLN A 104 -2.58 11.21 25.41
N TYR A 105 -2.78 11.61 24.15
CA TYR A 105 -1.94 12.60 23.46
C TYR A 105 -2.71 13.82 22.94
N GLY A 106 -4.03 13.85 23.13
CA GLY A 106 -4.90 14.94 22.69
C GLY A 106 -5.51 14.71 21.30
N GLU A 107 -6.34 15.66 20.89
CA GLU A 107 -7.19 15.57 19.70
C GLU A 107 -6.42 15.39 18.39
N VAL A 108 -7.07 14.74 17.40
CA VAL A 108 -6.60 14.78 16.02
C VAL A 108 -6.72 16.21 15.49
N LYS A 109 -5.57 16.83 15.17
CA LYS A 109 -5.47 18.20 14.66
C LYS A 109 -5.50 18.23 13.14
N TYR A 110 -4.78 17.32 12.52
CA TYR A 110 -4.58 17.32 11.07
C TYR A 110 -4.81 15.93 10.49
N ILE A 111 -5.49 15.89 9.33
CA ILE A 111 -5.69 14.68 8.54
C ILE A 111 -5.14 14.97 7.15
N ILE A 112 -4.19 14.18 6.69
CA ILE A 112 -3.50 14.37 5.42
C ILE A 112 -3.96 13.29 4.43
N LEU A 113 -4.45 13.70 3.26
CA LEU A 113 -4.59 12.84 2.09
C LEU A 113 -3.41 13.11 1.16
N PRO A 114 -2.42 12.21 1.12
CA PRO A 114 -1.17 12.46 0.39
C PRO A 114 -1.25 12.12 -1.10
N THR A 115 -2.36 11.57 -1.59
CA THR A 115 -2.56 11.13 -2.98
C THR A 115 -3.81 11.75 -3.56
N ILE A 116 -3.93 11.76 -4.89
CA ILE A 116 -5.07 12.34 -5.60
C ILE A 116 -6.02 11.31 -6.17
N SER A 117 -5.51 10.13 -6.48
CA SER A 117 -6.25 9.04 -7.12
C SER A 117 -6.45 7.87 -6.17
N GLY A 118 -7.22 6.93 -6.63
CA GLY A 118 -7.33 5.63 -5.99
C GLY A 118 -8.58 5.42 -5.17
N LEU A 119 -8.86 4.14 -5.03
CA LEU A 119 -9.97 3.59 -4.25
C LEU A 119 -9.57 3.30 -2.80
N GLU A 120 -8.42 3.79 -2.38
CA GLU A 120 -7.82 3.45 -1.09
C GLU A 120 -8.11 4.53 -0.05
N HIS A 121 -7.16 5.41 0.17
CA HIS A 121 -7.25 6.39 1.26
C HIS A 121 -8.34 7.44 1.03
N LYS A 122 -8.52 7.92 -0.21
CA LYS A 122 -9.43 9.01 -0.54
C LYS A 122 -10.88 8.78 -0.08
N TYR A 123 -11.41 7.58 -0.26
CA TYR A 123 -12.77 7.24 0.15
C TYR A 123 -12.97 7.21 1.67
N PHE A 124 -11.89 7.06 2.42
CA PHE A 124 -11.95 6.96 3.87
C PHE A 124 -11.81 8.32 4.56
N VAL A 125 -11.19 9.32 3.91
CA VAL A 125 -10.94 10.64 4.52
C VAL A 125 -12.21 11.31 4.99
N GLY A 126 -13.24 11.43 4.16
CA GLY A 126 -14.50 12.07 4.54
C GLY A 126 -15.16 11.41 5.76
N PRO A 127 -15.43 10.09 5.71
CA PRO A 127 -15.95 9.34 6.86
C PRO A 127 -15.07 9.41 8.10
N PHE A 128 -13.74 9.33 7.95
CA PHE A 128 -12.79 9.44 9.05
C PHE A 128 -12.84 10.83 9.70
N ALA A 129 -12.81 11.88 8.89
CA ALA A 129 -12.86 13.26 9.34
C ALA A 129 -14.16 13.61 10.10
N ARG A 130 -15.27 12.92 9.80
CA ARG A 130 -16.52 13.08 10.58
C ARG A 130 -16.41 12.57 12.01
N LYS A 131 -15.47 11.65 12.29
CA LYS A 131 -15.23 11.15 13.66
C LYS A 131 -14.38 12.09 14.50
N PHE A 132 -13.66 13.01 13.83
CA PHE A 132 -12.78 14.01 14.45
C PHE A 132 -13.14 15.41 13.90
N PRO A 133 -14.25 16.02 14.39
CA PRO A 133 -14.82 17.24 13.82
C PRO A 133 -13.93 18.47 13.97
N ASN A 134 -12.98 18.46 14.88
CA ASN A 134 -12.04 19.57 15.11
C ASN A 134 -10.80 19.51 14.21
N ALA A 135 -10.58 18.39 13.51
CA ALA A 135 -9.41 18.21 12.66
C ALA A 135 -9.54 18.99 11.34
N THR A 136 -8.48 19.68 10.93
CA THR A 136 -8.34 20.21 9.58
C THR A 136 -7.88 19.11 8.63
N VAL A 137 -8.52 18.99 7.48
CA VAL A 137 -8.13 18.05 6.42
C VAL A 137 -7.26 18.79 5.41
N TYR A 138 -6.10 18.25 5.12
CA TYR A 138 -5.22 18.69 4.04
C TYR A 138 -5.19 17.63 2.94
N VAL A 139 -5.35 18.05 1.70
CA VAL A 139 -5.32 17.16 0.54
C VAL A 139 -4.20 17.56 -0.41
N ALA A 140 -3.59 16.59 -1.07
CA ALA A 140 -2.70 16.85 -2.19
C ALA A 140 -3.41 17.75 -3.23
N PRO A 141 -2.72 18.62 -3.95
CA PRO A 141 -3.32 19.42 -5.03
C PRO A 141 -4.02 18.53 -6.08
N ASN A 142 -4.50 19.09 -7.16
CA ASN A 142 -5.00 18.38 -8.34
C ASN A 142 -5.90 17.15 -8.08
N GLN A 143 -6.69 17.19 -7.01
CA GLN A 143 -7.58 16.07 -6.65
C GLN A 143 -8.50 15.70 -7.81
N TRP A 144 -8.50 14.42 -8.19
CA TRP A 144 -9.27 13.92 -9.30
C TRP A 144 -10.05 12.64 -8.93
N SER A 145 -11.21 12.44 -9.54
CA SER A 145 -12.07 11.27 -9.27
C SER A 145 -12.44 10.56 -10.57
N PHE A 146 -12.08 9.29 -10.69
CA PHE A 146 -12.44 8.45 -11.85
C PHE A 146 -13.89 7.95 -11.74
N PRO A 147 -14.65 7.85 -12.83
CA PRO A 147 -14.40 8.33 -14.20
C PRO A 147 -14.83 9.78 -14.42
N VAL A 148 -15.38 10.43 -13.42
CA VAL A 148 -15.88 11.81 -13.45
C VAL A 148 -15.27 12.55 -12.29
N ASP A 149 -14.70 13.72 -12.55
CA ASP A 149 -14.15 14.58 -11.50
C ASP A 149 -15.27 15.15 -10.64
N LEU A 150 -15.38 14.62 -9.42
CA LEU A 150 -16.41 14.99 -8.46
C LEU A 150 -15.84 15.93 -7.39
N PRO A 151 -16.58 16.97 -7.00
CA PRO A 151 -16.20 17.81 -5.87
C PRO A 151 -15.95 16.97 -4.62
N LEU A 152 -14.88 17.26 -3.87
CA LEU A 152 -14.52 16.53 -2.65
C LEU A 152 -15.67 16.47 -1.63
N SER A 153 -16.52 17.49 -1.59
CA SER A 153 -17.71 17.52 -0.72
C SER A 153 -18.69 16.38 -1.01
N TRP A 154 -18.80 15.94 -2.28
CA TRP A 154 -19.64 14.81 -2.67
C TRP A 154 -19.06 13.47 -2.21
N LEU A 155 -17.75 13.40 -2.02
CA LEU A 155 -17.06 12.27 -1.40
C LEU A 155 -17.10 12.33 0.14
N GLY A 156 -17.83 13.29 0.70
CA GLY A 156 -18.03 13.45 2.13
C GLY A 156 -16.92 14.20 2.87
N PHE A 157 -16.03 14.87 2.14
CA PHE A 157 -15.04 15.76 2.75
C PHE A 157 -15.72 16.99 3.39
N PRO A 158 -15.27 17.41 4.58
CA PRO A 158 -15.88 18.56 5.26
C PRO A 158 -15.44 19.88 4.60
N ALA A 159 -16.31 20.49 3.77
CA ALA A 159 -15.97 21.63 2.93
C ALA A 159 -15.32 22.81 3.70
N LYS A 160 -15.82 23.14 4.90
CA LYS A 160 -15.32 24.30 5.70
C LYS A 160 -13.91 24.11 6.29
N ARG A 161 -13.40 22.88 6.34
CA ARG A 161 -12.12 22.55 6.99
C ARG A 161 -11.24 21.61 6.14
N THR A 162 -11.55 21.46 4.86
CA THR A 162 -10.68 20.84 3.86
C THR A 162 -9.90 21.93 3.14
N LYS A 163 -8.59 21.80 3.13
CA LYS A 163 -7.62 22.72 2.51
C LYS A 163 -6.70 21.95 1.58
N VAL A 164 -6.27 22.58 0.53
CA VAL A 164 -5.22 22.07 -0.35
C VAL A 164 -3.86 22.32 0.30
N LEU A 165 -2.95 21.37 0.22
CA LEU A 165 -1.56 21.56 0.64
C LEU A 165 -0.91 22.61 -0.27
N PRO A 166 -0.33 23.68 0.28
CA PRO A 166 0.43 24.65 -0.52
C PRO A 166 1.74 24.02 -1.03
N GLU A 167 2.30 24.56 -2.09
CA GLU A 167 3.61 24.12 -2.61
C GLU A 167 4.73 24.35 -1.59
N ASP A 168 4.70 25.49 -0.90
CA ASP A 168 5.64 25.78 0.17
C ASP A 168 5.20 25.15 1.48
N SER A 169 5.94 24.15 1.92
CA SER A 169 5.70 23.43 3.18
C SER A 169 5.76 24.29 4.45
N LYS A 170 6.27 25.52 4.36
CA LYS A 170 6.31 26.46 5.49
C LYS A 170 4.96 27.14 5.75
N GLN A 171 4.01 27.06 4.84
CA GLN A 171 2.70 27.72 4.94
C GLN A 171 1.65 26.91 5.69
N VAL A 172 2.01 25.76 6.23
CA VAL A 172 1.08 24.92 7.01
C VAL A 172 1.36 25.04 8.51
N PRO A 173 0.35 24.87 9.38
CA PRO A 173 0.50 25.06 10.82
C PRO A 173 1.33 23.97 11.53
N PHE A 174 1.77 22.94 10.82
CA PHE A 174 2.67 21.88 11.30
C PHE A 174 4.07 21.96 10.68
N SER A 175 4.40 23.08 10.05
CA SER A 175 5.69 23.30 9.39
C SER A 175 6.90 23.29 10.35
N ASP A 176 6.67 23.47 11.64
CA ASP A 176 7.74 23.38 12.65
C ASP A 176 8.22 21.93 12.86
N GLU A 177 7.39 20.95 12.58
CA GLU A 177 7.68 19.53 12.81
C GLU A 177 7.88 18.74 11.51
N PHE A 178 7.29 19.20 10.39
CA PHE A 178 7.28 18.47 9.12
C PHE A 178 7.82 19.31 7.97
N ASP A 179 8.56 18.65 7.10
CA ASP A 179 8.76 19.07 5.72
C ASP A 179 7.93 18.16 4.81
N TYR A 180 7.51 18.65 3.66
CA TYR A 180 6.92 17.82 2.61
C TYR A 180 7.28 18.34 1.24
N THR A 181 7.17 17.47 0.25
CA THR A 181 7.31 17.82 -1.17
C THR A 181 6.32 17.02 -1.99
N ILE A 182 5.86 17.62 -3.08
CA ILE A 182 4.81 17.07 -3.94
C ILE A 182 5.46 16.53 -5.21
N LEU A 183 5.23 15.25 -5.52
CA LEU A 183 5.51 14.69 -6.83
C LEU A 183 4.32 14.96 -7.74
N GLY A 184 4.50 15.76 -8.71
CA GLY A 184 3.51 16.03 -9.70
C GLY A 184 2.70 16.54 -10.06
N ASP A 185 1.84 16.98 -10.97
CA ASP A 185 0.81 16.10 -11.51
C ASP A 185 1.32 15.34 -12.75
N ILE A 186 1.40 14.04 -12.66
CA ILE A 186 1.72 13.22 -13.82
C ILE A 186 0.43 12.92 -14.57
N ASP A 187 0.22 13.58 -15.70
CA ASP A 187 -0.97 13.40 -16.54
C ASP A 187 -0.95 12.04 -17.24
N LEU A 188 -1.98 11.24 -16.98
CA LEU A 188 -2.22 9.96 -17.63
C LEU A 188 -3.41 10.03 -18.61
N LYS A 189 -3.99 11.22 -18.89
CA LYS A 189 -5.24 11.48 -19.63
C LYS A 189 -6.47 10.83 -19.03
N LEU A 190 -6.40 9.57 -18.62
CA LEU A 190 -7.48 8.85 -17.90
C LEU A 190 -7.48 9.14 -16.40
N GLY A 191 -6.63 10.01 -15.94
CA GLY A 191 -6.40 10.41 -14.57
C GLY A 191 -5.05 11.05 -14.41
N GLN A 192 -4.73 11.36 -13.17
CA GLN A 192 -3.45 11.95 -12.80
C GLN A 192 -2.86 11.13 -11.65
N PHE A 193 -1.54 11.15 -11.55
CA PHE A 193 -0.82 10.64 -10.38
C PHE A 193 -0.11 11.78 -9.67
N GLU A 194 -0.32 11.87 -8.39
CA GLU A 194 0.37 12.80 -7.52
C GLU A 194 0.53 12.18 -6.13
N GLU A 195 1.67 12.40 -5.53
CA GLU A 195 1.97 11.94 -4.19
C GLU A 195 2.69 13.01 -3.38
N VAL A 196 2.37 13.14 -2.10
CA VAL A 196 3.05 14.05 -1.17
C VAL A 196 3.82 13.24 -0.15
N ALA A 197 5.14 13.31 -0.21
CA ALA A 197 6.01 12.74 0.81
C ALA A 197 6.17 13.70 1.99
N PHE A 198 6.13 13.18 3.21
CA PHE A 198 6.30 13.94 4.45
C PHE A 198 7.52 13.48 5.23
N LEU A 199 8.34 14.39 5.69
CA LEU A 199 9.40 14.13 6.67
C LEU A 199 8.97 14.60 8.05
N HIS A 200 8.85 13.71 9.01
CA HIS A 200 8.80 14.07 10.43
C HIS A 200 10.21 14.24 10.94
N ARG A 201 10.65 15.50 11.08
CA ARG A 201 12.06 15.86 11.35
C ARG A 201 12.60 15.23 12.62
N ARG A 202 11.86 15.34 13.72
CA ARG A 202 12.31 14.86 15.04
C ARG A 202 12.61 13.35 15.04
N SER A 203 11.77 12.54 14.43
CA SER A 203 11.97 11.09 14.39
C SER A 203 12.85 10.63 13.23
N GLN A 204 13.21 11.55 12.32
CA GLN A 204 13.91 11.24 11.07
C GLN A 204 13.16 10.15 10.26
N THR A 205 11.84 10.28 10.15
CA THR A 205 10.97 9.32 9.49
C THR A 205 10.32 9.96 8.28
N LEU A 206 10.58 9.39 7.11
CA LEU A 206 9.92 9.73 5.85
C LEU A 206 8.61 8.94 5.73
N LEU A 207 7.52 9.61 5.41
CA LEU A 207 6.23 9.01 5.08
C LEU A 207 6.01 9.13 3.58
N VAL A 208 5.68 8.03 2.93
CA VAL A 208 5.34 7.96 1.51
C VAL A 208 4.09 7.12 1.32
N ALA A 209 3.36 7.34 0.21
CA ALA A 209 2.20 6.52 -0.09
C ALA A 209 2.59 5.31 -0.95
N ASP A 210 2.82 5.53 -2.24
CA ASP A 210 2.98 4.47 -3.24
C ASP A 210 4.39 4.44 -3.86
N SER A 211 5.11 5.55 -3.80
CA SER A 211 6.38 5.75 -4.50
C SER A 211 7.48 4.78 -4.09
N ILE A 212 7.53 4.41 -2.83
CA ILE A 212 8.50 3.44 -2.29
C ILE A 212 7.79 2.35 -1.50
N VAL A 213 8.19 1.11 -1.75
CA VAL A 213 7.77 -0.07 -0.98
C VAL A 213 8.98 -0.95 -0.66
N SER A 214 8.79 -1.88 0.26
CA SER A 214 9.71 -2.99 0.51
C SER A 214 8.90 -4.27 0.71
N ILE A 215 9.25 -5.31 -0.04
CA ILE A 215 8.48 -6.55 -0.10
C ILE A 215 8.99 -7.54 0.95
N PRO A 216 8.22 -7.84 2.01
CA PRO A 216 8.62 -8.79 3.03
C PRO A 216 8.48 -10.23 2.54
N LYS A 217 9.39 -11.11 2.95
CA LYS A 217 9.34 -12.55 2.62
C LYS A 217 8.21 -13.28 3.35
N GLN A 218 7.80 -12.76 4.50
CA GLN A 218 6.72 -13.32 5.32
C GLN A 218 5.43 -12.51 5.13
N PRO A 219 4.26 -13.15 5.20
CA PRO A 219 3.00 -12.44 5.15
C PRO A 219 2.88 -11.47 6.33
N PRO A 220 2.39 -10.23 6.10
CA PRO A 220 2.10 -9.29 7.16
C PRO A 220 1.01 -9.82 8.10
N GLU A 221 1.10 -9.46 9.39
CA GLU A 221 0.15 -9.92 10.42
C GLU A 221 -1.31 -9.63 10.06
N ILE A 222 -1.60 -8.52 9.40
CA ILE A 222 -2.97 -8.17 9.01
C ILE A 222 -3.60 -9.20 8.06
N ILE A 223 -2.84 -9.83 7.16
CA ILE A 223 -3.36 -10.85 6.26
C ILE A 223 -3.55 -12.19 6.97
N GLU A 224 -2.85 -12.42 8.09
CA GLU A 224 -3.05 -13.58 8.94
C GLU A 224 -4.42 -13.55 9.68
N GLN A 225 -5.08 -12.41 9.74
CA GLN A 225 -6.43 -12.27 10.32
C GLN A 225 -7.52 -12.93 9.45
N ASP A 226 -7.29 -13.05 8.13
CA ASP A 226 -8.06 -13.92 7.23
C ASP A 226 -7.08 -14.56 6.24
N ARG A 227 -6.69 -15.78 6.51
CA ARG A 227 -5.66 -16.52 5.77
C ARG A 227 -6.14 -17.04 4.41
N PHE A 228 -7.43 -16.97 4.14
CA PHE A 228 -7.97 -17.55 2.92
C PHE A 228 -7.33 -17.01 1.63
N PRO A 229 -7.04 -15.71 1.47
CA PRO A 229 -6.29 -15.21 0.33
C PRO A 229 -4.93 -15.88 0.13
N LEU A 230 -4.17 -16.06 1.22
CA LEU A 230 -2.88 -16.76 1.17
C LEU A 230 -3.04 -18.19 0.68
N LEU A 231 -3.97 -18.91 1.28
CA LEU A 231 -4.21 -20.33 0.98
C LEU A 231 -4.81 -20.52 -0.41
N PHE A 232 -5.62 -19.57 -0.89
CA PHE A 232 -6.14 -19.55 -2.24
C PHE A 232 -5.02 -19.48 -3.28
N HIS A 233 -4.06 -18.56 -3.10
CA HIS A 233 -2.93 -18.37 -4.02
C HIS A 233 -1.79 -19.39 -3.82
N ALA A 234 -1.78 -20.14 -2.73
CA ALA A 234 -0.78 -21.20 -2.50
C ALA A 234 -0.96 -22.40 -3.43
N ARG A 235 -2.18 -22.64 -3.94
CA ARG A 235 -2.48 -23.79 -4.78
C ARG A 235 -1.74 -23.74 -6.12
N ASP A 236 -1.35 -24.89 -6.63
CA ASP A 236 -0.76 -25.00 -7.96
C ASP A 236 -1.83 -25.28 -9.04
N SER A 237 -3.03 -25.71 -8.62
CA SER A 237 -4.16 -25.91 -9.52
C SER A 237 -5.51 -25.79 -8.79
N ALA A 238 -6.60 -25.63 -9.54
CA ALA A 238 -7.96 -25.66 -9.02
C ALA A 238 -8.31 -26.99 -8.31
N ARG A 239 -7.63 -28.09 -8.67
CA ARG A 239 -7.90 -29.43 -8.13
C ARG A 239 -7.22 -29.68 -6.79
N GLU A 240 -6.27 -28.83 -6.41
CA GLU A 240 -5.58 -28.95 -5.14
C GLU A 240 -6.46 -28.47 -3.98
N PRO A 241 -6.61 -29.25 -2.90
CA PRO A 241 -7.37 -28.82 -1.74
C PRO A 241 -6.64 -27.70 -0.99
N ILE A 242 -7.41 -26.77 -0.44
CA ILE A 242 -6.89 -25.68 0.38
C ILE A 242 -6.42 -26.27 1.73
N LYS A 243 -5.12 -26.12 2.04
CA LYS A 243 -4.50 -26.61 3.28
C LYS A 243 -3.83 -25.45 4.02
N ASP A 244 -4.18 -25.25 5.28
CA ASP A 244 -3.55 -24.24 6.14
C ASP A 244 -2.26 -24.79 6.76
N THR A 245 -1.13 -24.45 6.14
CA THR A 245 0.21 -24.68 6.64
C THR A 245 1.02 -23.39 6.54
N LEU A 246 2.05 -23.24 7.38
CA LEU A 246 2.94 -22.07 7.32
C LEU A 246 3.58 -21.93 5.92
N GLU A 247 4.01 -23.05 5.34
CA GLU A 247 4.58 -23.08 4.01
C GLU A 247 3.60 -22.54 2.95
N ASN A 248 2.34 -22.99 2.98
CA ASN A 248 1.31 -22.50 2.05
C ASN A 248 0.99 -21.01 2.27
N ARG A 249 0.98 -20.54 3.51
CA ARG A 249 0.79 -19.10 3.78
C ARG A 249 1.92 -18.28 3.16
N ILE A 250 3.17 -18.68 3.33
CA ILE A 250 4.34 -18.03 2.76
C ILE A 250 4.30 -18.10 1.21
N LYS A 251 4.02 -19.29 0.66
CA LYS A 251 3.89 -19.51 -0.78
C LYS A 251 2.82 -18.60 -1.39
N GLY A 252 1.64 -18.56 -0.80
CA GLY A 252 0.55 -17.71 -1.25
C GLY A 252 0.90 -16.22 -1.16
N TRP A 253 1.54 -15.78 -0.08
CA TRP A 253 1.99 -14.41 0.08
C TRP A 253 2.96 -13.99 -1.03
N LYS A 254 3.99 -14.77 -1.28
CA LYS A 254 4.98 -14.50 -2.32
C LYS A 254 4.32 -14.36 -3.71
N ARG A 255 3.34 -15.23 -4.03
CA ARG A 255 2.58 -15.19 -5.28
C ARG A 255 1.65 -13.97 -5.37
N ILE A 256 1.01 -13.59 -4.25
CA ILE A 256 0.23 -12.35 -4.18
C ILE A 256 1.14 -11.15 -4.46
N CYS A 257 2.34 -11.09 -3.89
CA CYS A 257 3.29 -10.02 -4.17
C CYS A 257 3.67 -9.95 -5.64
N LEU A 258 4.02 -11.07 -6.28
CA LEU A 258 4.32 -11.11 -7.71
C LEU A 258 3.15 -10.60 -8.56
N PHE A 259 1.93 -11.04 -8.25
CA PHE A 259 0.76 -10.61 -9.01
C PHE A 259 0.45 -9.12 -8.77
N SER A 260 0.48 -8.65 -7.52
CA SER A 260 0.17 -7.25 -7.20
C SER A 260 1.17 -6.26 -7.82
N MET A 261 2.42 -6.67 -8.03
CA MET A 261 3.48 -5.82 -8.55
C MET A 261 3.58 -5.81 -10.08
N TYR A 262 3.22 -6.92 -10.73
CA TYR A 262 3.38 -7.07 -12.17
C TYR A 262 2.07 -7.29 -12.94
N PHE A 263 0.90 -7.46 -12.26
CA PHE A 263 -0.34 -8.03 -12.77
C PHE A 263 -0.13 -9.45 -13.30
N ARG A 264 0.90 -9.65 -14.11
CA ARG A 264 1.31 -10.93 -14.66
C ARG A 264 2.84 -10.91 -14.83
N SER A 265 3.54 -11.56 -13.91
CA SER A 265 4.98 -11.79 -14.08
C SER A 265 5.26 -12.85 -15.15
N SER A 266 6.49 -12.90 -15.64
CA SER A 266 6.96 -13.87 -16.65
C SER A 266 6.72 -15.34 -16.26
N VAL A 267 6.65 -15.60 -14.95
CA VAL A 267 6.48 -16.94 -14.36
C VAL A 267 5.01 -17.32 -14.09
N LEU A 268 4.06 -16.48 -14.52
CA LEU A 268 2.62 -16.74 -14.40
C LEU A 268 1.98 -16.92 -15.77
N ASN A 269 1.56 -18.13 -16.09
CA ASN A 269 0.77 -18.44 -17.27
C ASN A 269 -0.72 -18.31 -16.96
N VAL A 270 -1.51 -17.94 -17.97
CA VAL A 270 -2.96 -17.99 -17.91
C VAL A 270 -3.42 -19.19 -18.72
N PRO A 271 -4.02 -20.21 -18.08
CA PRO A 271 -4.56 -21.38 -18.79
C PRO A 271 -5.68 -20.98 -19.76
N SER A 272 -5.92 -21.82 -20.80
CA SER A 272 -7.06 -21.61 -21.68
C SER A 272 -8.40 -21.67 -20.91
N ILE A 273 -9.40 -20.94 -21.39
CA ILE A 273 -10.74 -20.91 -20.75
C ILE A 273 -11.31 -22.32 -20.58
N GLY A 274 -11.17 -23.18 -21.59
CA GLY A 274 -11.62 -24.58 -21.51
C GLY A 274 -10.95 -25.37 -20.39
N LYS A 275 -9.63 -25.17 -20.18
CA LYS A 275 -8.89 -25.76 -19.06
C LYS A 275 -9.39 -25.23 -17.72
N ILE A 276 -9.56 -23.90 -17.60
CA ILE A 276 -10.06 -23.27 -16.36
C ILE A 276 -11.43 -23.85 -15.97
N LEU A 277 -12.37 -23.95 -16.91
CA LEU A 277 -13.71 -24.48 -16.65
C LEU A 277 -13.69 -25.97 -16.29
N THR A 278 -12.88 -26.77 -17.00
CA THR A 278 -12.74 -28.21 -16.73
C THR A 278 -12.13 -28.44 -15.34
N ASP A 279 -11.12 -27.65 -14.96
CA ASP A 279 -10.47 -27.76 -13.66
C ASP A 279 -11.40 -27.26 -12.54
N ALA A 280 -12.17 -26.21 -12.77
CA ALA A 280 -13.19 -25.72 -11.83
C ALA A 280 -14.26 -26.79 -11.56
N TRP A 281 -14.71 -27.49 -12.60
CA TRP A 281 -15.69 -28.58 -12.43
C TRP A 281 -15.15 -29.74 -11.58
N ARG A 282 -13.84 -29.95 -11.59
CA ARG A 282 -13.13 -30.98 -10.81
C ARG A 282 -12.58 -30.46 -9.48
N SER A 283 -12.80 -29.18 -9.17
CA SER A 283 -12.33 -28.58 -7.92
C SER A 283 -13.03 -29.22 -6.71
N PRO A 284 -12.29 -29.50 -5.63
CA PRO A 284 -12.87 -30.00 -4.38
C PRO A 284 -13.69 -28.94 -3.64
N ASP A 285 -13.40 -27.65 -3.85
CA ASP A 285 -14.16 -26.53 -3.26
C ASP A 285 -14.82 -25.71 -4.36
N LYS A 286 -16.16 -25.76 -4.37
CA LYS A 286 -17.03 -25.01 -5.29
C LYS A 286 -17.84 -23.92 -4.61
N SER A 287 -17.42 -23.52 -3.40
CA SER A 287 -18.05 -22.42 -2.68
C SER A 287 -17.87 -21.09 -3.43
N SER A 288 -18.73 -20.13 -3.15
CA SER A 288 -18.57 -18.76 -3.66
C SER A 288 -17.24 -18.12 -3.18
N ARG A 289 -16.77 -18.51 -2.01
CA ARG A 289 -15.46 -18.10 -1.47
C ARG A 289 -14.30 -18.59 -2.32
N ALA A 290 -14.41 -19.78 -2.94
CA ALA A 290 -13.43 -20.34 -3.87
C ALA A 290 -13.72 -19.97 -5.32
N TYR A 291 -14.55 -18.95 -5.58
CA TYR A 291 -15.01 -18.55 -6.92
C TYR A 291 -15.57 -19.73 -7.73
N TRP A 292 -16.37 -20.60 -7.08
CA TRP A 292 -16.97 -21.82 -7.68
C TRP A 292 -15.92 -22.76 -8.30
N GLY A 293 -14.71 -22.77 -7.74
CA GLY A 293 -13.59 -23.59 -8.20
C GLY A 293 -12.75 -22.95 -9.31
N LEU A 294 -13.07 -21.72 -9.74
CA LEU A 294 -12.26 -21.02 -10.74
C LEU A 294 -10.88 -20.66 -10.17
N PHE A 295 -9.83 -21.03 -10.91
CA PHE A 295 -8.45 -20.74 -10.54
C PHE A 295 -7.62 -20.53 -11.82
N PRO A 296 -7.52 -19.28 -12.30
CA PRO A 296 -6.88 -18.96 -13.58
C PRO A 296 -5.36 -18.75 -13.45
N PHE A 297 -4.69 -19.42 -12.53
CA PHE A 297 -3.27 -19.25 -12.25
C PHE A 297 -2.53 -20.56 -12.55
N ASP A 298 -1.44 -20.46 -13.32
CA ASP A 298 -0.54 -21.56 -13.65
C ASP A 298 0.90 -21.09 -13.46
N TRP A 299 1.43 -21.33 -12.26
CA TRP A 299 2.75 -20.87 -11.85
C TRP A 299 3.83 -21.80 -12.38
N GLN A 300 4.84 -21.25 -13.06
CA GLN A 300 6.03 -21.99 -13.47
C GLN A 300 6.89 -22.39 -12.27
N ALA A 301 7.71 -23.43 -12.42
CA ALA A 301 8.52 -23.96 -11.31
C ALA A 301 9.53 -22.96 -10.71
N ASN A 302 9.97 -21.97 -11.51
CA ASN A 302 10.96 -20.96 -11.11
C ASN A 302 10.35 -19.70 -10.46
N TRP A 303 9.05 -19.71 -10.09
CA TRP A 303 8.37 -18.53 -9.53
C TRP A 303 9.02 -17.99 -8.24
N GLU A 304 9.67 -18.83 -7.42
CA GLU A 304 10.37 -18.37 -6.22
C GLU A 304 11.57 -17.49 -6.56
N SER A 305 12.32 -17.84 -7.62
CA SER A 305 13.42 -17.01 -8.10
C SER A 305 12.94 -15.63 -8.57
N ALA A 306 11.76 -15.56 -9.22
CA ALA A 306 11.15 -14.28 -9.60
C ALA A 306 10.77 -13.45 -8.37
N PHE A 307 10.24 -14.09 -7.32
CA PHE A 307 9.95 -13.40 -6.06
C PHE A 307 11.23 -12.88 -5.38
N ASP A 308 12.30 -13.66 -5.33
CA ASP A 308 13.56 -13.22 -4.71
C ASP A 308 14.16 -12.02 -5.46
N LYS A 309 14.06 -11.98 -6.79
CA LYS A 309 14.44 -10.82 -7.61
C LYS A 309 13.56 -9.59 -7.34
N LEU A 310 12.25 -9.78 -7.13
CA LEU A 310 11.34 -8.71 -6.75
C LEU A 310 11.62 -8.19 -5.34
N SER A 311 11.75 -9.07 -4.37
CA SER A 311 11.89 -8.68 -2.95
C SER A 311 13.22 -8.03 -2.63
N GLN A 312 14.26 -8.32 -3.40
CA GLN A 312 15.63 -7.76 -3.27
C GLN A 312 16.14 -7.74 -1.82
N ASN A 313 15.78 -8.77 -1.04
CA ASN A 313 16.08 -8.85 0.40
C ASN A 313 15.53 -7.68 1.24
N GLY A 314 14.39 -7.12 0.85
CA GLY A 314 13.73 -6.04 1.59
C GLY A 314 14.29 -4.66 1.34
N ARG A 315 15.03 -4.43 0.25
CA ARG A 315 15.47 -3.09 -0.15
C ARG A 315 14.28 -2.22 -0.55
N PRO A 316 14.39 -0.89 -0.36
CA PRO A 316 13.44 0.04 -0.94
C PRO A 316 13.40 -0.11 -2.46
N LEU A 317 12.21 -0.15 -3.03
CA LEU A 317 12.01 -0.18 -4.48
C LEU A 317 10.77 0.61 -4.88
N VAL A 318 10.78 1.17 -6.07
CA VAL A 318 9.58 1.68 -6.73
C VAL A 318 8.82 0.50 -7.32
N ALA A 319 7.51 0.41 -7.09
CA ALA A 319 6.70 -0.68 -7.61
C ALA A 319 6.81 -0.79 -9.15
N PRO A 320 6.98 -2.00 -9.72
CA PRO A 320 7.08 -2.20 -11.18
C PRO A 320 5.97 -1.53 -11.97
N ILE A 321 4.74 -1.54 -11.46
CA ILE A 321 3.59 -0.84 -12.03
C ILE A 321 3.86 0.65 -12.18
N LEU A 322 4.36 1.31 -11.12
CA LEU A 322 4.69 2.73 -11.15
C LEU A 322 5.84 3.02 -12.11
N GLN A 323 6.87 2.17 -12.13
CA GLN A 323 7.99 2.31 -13.04
C GLN A 323 7.55 2.29 -14.50
N ALA A 324 6.72 1.29 -14.88
CA ALA A 324 6.38 1.03 -16.26
C ALA A 324 5.21 1.87 -16.78
N LEU A 325 4.25 2.24 -15.93
CA LEU A 325 2.98 2.85 -16.38
C LEU A 325 2.82 4.31 -15.99
N ILE A 326 3.59 4.82 -15.04
CA ILE A 326 3.38 6.15 -14.47
C ILE A 326 4.64 7.02 -14.52
N LEU A 327 5.66 6.69 -13.74
CA LEU A 327 6.83 7.55 -13.54
C LEU A 327 7.69 7.72 -14.79
N ASN A 328 7.64 6.78 -15.72
CA ASN A 328 8.29 6.87 -17.04
C ASN A 328 7.71 8.02 -17.90
N ARG A 329 6.62 8.66 -17.51
CA ARG A 329 6.01 9.80 -18.20
C ARG A 329 6.51 11.16 -17.70
N ALA A 330 7.06 11.19 -16.50
CA ALA A 330 7.60 12.39 -15.86
C ALA A 330 8.96 12.09 -15.20
N PRO A 331 9.95 11.62 -15.98
CA PRO A 331 11.22 11.15 -15.40
C PRO A 331 12.03 12.26 -14.74
N LEU A 332 12.09 13.46 -15.34
CA LEU A 332 12.84 14.60 -14.78
C LEU A 332 12.20 15.10 -13.49
N GLU A 333 10.89 15.32 -13.52
CA GLU A 333 10.11 15.77 -12.38
C GLU A 333 10.20 14.76 -11.21
N THR A 334 10.18 13.46 -11.54
CA THR A 334 10.34 12.38 -10.55
C THR A 334 11.74 12.37 -9.93
N LEU A 335 12.77 12.56 -10.75
CA LEU A 335 14.16 12.60 -10.27
C LEU A 335 14.42 13.85 -9.41
N GLU A 336 13.94 15.03 -9.80
CA GLU A 336 14.04 16.26 -9.02
C GLU A 336 13.35 16.14 -7.67
N TRP A 337 12.16 15.52 -7.63
CA TRP A 337 11.47 15.23 -6.40
C TRP A 337 12.26 14.25 -5.52
N ALA A 338 12.81 13.18 -6.10
CA ALA A 338 13.59 12.20 -5.39
C ALA A 338 14.90 12.80 -4.86
N ASP A 339 15.54 13.69 -5.61
CA ASP A 339 16.75 14.43 -5.21
C ASP A 339 16.44 15.40 -4.06
N THR A 340 15.29 16.08 -4.09
CA THR A 340 14.82 16.93 -2.99
C THR A 340 14.70 16.13 -1.69
N ILE A 341 14.06 14.95 -1.73
CA ILE A 341 13.91 14.07 -0.57
C ILE A 341 15.28 13.53 -0.12
N ALA A 342 16.16 13.19 -1.05
CA ALA A 342 17.50 12.71 -0.75
C ALA A 342 18.37 13.77 -0.06
N GLY A 343 18.01 15.05 -0.18
CA GLY A 343 18.60 16.15 0.59
C GLY A 343 18.14 16.20 2.05
N TRP A 344 17.10 15.48 2.44
CA TRP A 344 16.59 15.45 3.80
C TRP A 344 17.35 14.46 4.71
N LYS A 345 17.23 14.65 6.03
CA LYS A 345 17.86 13.77 7.02
C LYS A 345 16.81 12.78 7.56
N PHE A 346 16.84 11.55 7.07
CA PHE A 346 16.02 10.45 7.59
C PHE A 346 16.82 9.14 7.62
N ASN A 347 16.34 8.19 8.39
CA ASN A 347 16.88 6.83 8.49
C ASN A 347 15.77 5.77 8.55
N LYS A 348 14.53 6.19 8.37
CA LYS A 348 13.32 5.36 8.39
C LYS A 348 12.35 5.85 7.33
N ILE A 349 11.66 4.89 6.69
CA ILE A 349 10.58 5.17 5.75
C ILE A 349 9.36 4.34 6.18
N ILE A 350 8.20 4.97 6.23
CA ILE A 350 6.91 4.29 6.46
C ILE A 350 6.06 4.48 5.19
N PRO A 351 5.94 3.44 4.34
CA PRO A 351 5.07 3.46 3.18
C PRO A 351 3.63 3.08 3.55
N CYS A 352 2.66 3.40 2.70
CA CYS A 352 1.27 2.97 2.90
C CYS A 352 1.05 1.48 2.59
N HIS A 353 2.02 0.80 2.00
CA HIS A 353 1.91 -0.59 1.58
C HIS A 353 3.06 -1.47 2.08
N PHE A 354 2.84 -2.80 2.15
CA PHE A 354 3.82 -3.83 2.48
C PHE A 354 4.54 -3.63 3.82
N THR A 355 5.88 -3.58 3.83
CA THR A 355 6.69 -3.47 5.06
C THR A 355 6.34 -2.20 5.83
N PRO A 356 5.99 -2.29 7.13
CA PRO A 356 5.52 -1.13 7.91
C PRO A 356 6.61 -0.13 8.27
N LEU A 357 7.85 -0.56 8.32
CA LEU A 357 9.01 0.28 8.62
C LEU A 357 10.21 -0.21 7.83
N ILE A 358 10.74 0.64 6.98
CA ILE A 358 11.94 0.39 6.19
C ILE A 358 13.08 1.20 6.82
N HIS A 359 14.16 0.53 7.21
CA HIS A 359 15.40 1.21 7.59
C HIS A 359 16.18 1.51 6.31
N ALA A 360 16.23 2.77 5.93
CA ALA A 360 16.90 3.21 4.72
C ALA A 360 17.43 4.63 4.86
N THR A 361 18.55 4.87 4.20
CA THR A 361 19.19 6.19 4.07
C THR A 361 18.60 6.99 2.90
N PRO A 362 18.79 8.32 2.85
CA PRO A 362 18.44 9.14 1.69
C PRO A 362 19.06 8.63 0.37
N LYS A 363 20.27 8.10 0.43
CA LYS A 363 20.95 7.52 -0.73
C LYS A 363 20.23 6.27 -1.24
N GLU A 364 19.85 5.35 -0.35
CA GLU A 364 19.12 4.13 -0.73
C GLU A 364 17.73 4.46 -1.27
N PHE A 365 17.06 5.47 -0.72
CA PHE A 365 15.82 6.00 -1.27
C PHE A 365 16.01 6.48 -2.71
N ARG A 366 17.02 7.34 -2.95
CA ARG A 366 17.31 7.89 -4.29
C ARG A 366 17.65 6.81 -5.32
N GLN A 367 18.43 5.81 -4.91
CA GLN A 367 18.81 4.69 -5.76
C GLN A 367 17.61 3.88 -6.29
N ALA A 368 16.47 3.87 -5.57
CA ALA A 368 15.26 3.20 -6.06
C ALA A 368 14.70 3.83 -7.36
N PHE A 369 15.12 5.06 -7.70
CA PHE A 369 14.71 5.80 -8.90
C PHE A 369 15.74 5.76 -10.05
N ASP A 370 16.87 5.08 -9.88
CA ASP A 370 17.95 5.01 -10.89
C ASP A 370 17.50 4.38 -12.22
N PHE A 371 16.39 3.62 -12.21
CA PHE A 371 15.78 3.06 -13.43
C PHE A 371 15.32 4.13 -14.44
N LEU A 372 15.12 5.39 -13.99
CA LEU A 372 14.77 6.53 -14.85
C LEU A 372 15.98 7.11 -15.57
N GLU A 373 17.19 6.96 -15.03
CA GLU A 373 18.42 7.51 -15.61
C GLU A 373 19.04 6.58 -16.65
N SER A 374 19.10 5.28 -16.36
CA SER A 374 19.78 4.32 -17.22
C SER A 374 19.15 2.93 -17.19
N SER A 375 19.14 2.27 -18.36
CA SER A 375 18.71 0.88 -18.46
C SER A 375 19.67 -0.11 -17.77
N SER A 376 20.92 0.27 -17.58
CA SER A 376 21.92 -0.56 -16.87
C SER A 376 21.68 -0.63 -15.36
N HIS A 377 20.94 0.31 -14.80
CA HIS A 377 20.61 0.37 -13.38
C HIS A 377 19.26 -0.28 -13.03
N ARG A 378 18.64 -1.00 -13.98
CA ARG A 378 17.38 -1.71 -13.70
C ARG A 378 17.64 -2.91 -12.79
N SER A 379 17.08 -2.84 -11.60
CA SER A 379 17.19 -3.91 -10.60
C SER A 379 16.19 -5.06 -10.83
N LEU A 380 15.18 -4.85 -11.69
CA LEU A 380 14.10 -5.80 -11.97
C LEU A 380 14.32 -6.49 -13.34
N PRO A 381 13.95 -7.77 -13.48
CA PRO A 381 14.07 -8.51 -14.73
C PRO A 381 13.22 -7.90 -15.84
N GLU A 382 13.81 -7.75 -17.03
CA GLU A 382 13.11 -7.23 -18.21
C GLU A 382 11.90 -8.08 -18.60
N GLU A 383 12.01 -9.41 -18.46
CA GLU A 383 10.94 -10.36 -18.78
C GLU A 383 9.70 -10.15 -17.92
N ASP A 384 9.88 -9.79 -16.63
CA ASP A 384 8.77 -9.52 -15.72
C ASP A 384 8.09 -8.18 -16.03
N LEU A 385 8.83 -7.21 -16.58
CA LEU A 385 8.29 -5.91 -16.99
C LEU A 385 7.60 -5.95 -18.37
N GLU A 386 7.77 -7.01 -19.15
CA GLU A 386 7.24 -7.11 -20.50
C GLU A 386 5.70 -6.99 -20.54
N THR A 387 5.01 -7.65 -19.64
CA THR A 387 3.52 -7.56 -19.56
C THR A 387 3.08 -6.12 -19.30
N LEU A 388 3.73 -5.42 -18.37
CA LEU A 388 3.40 -4.01 -18.07
C LEU A 388 3.67 -3.11 -19.26
N ARG A 389 4.78 -3.33 -19.99
CA ARG A 389 5.07 -2.58 -21.20
C ARG A 389 4.07 -2.86 -22.32
N ASN A 390 3.64 -4.10 -22.46
CA ASN A 390 2.59 -4.45 -23.43
C ASN A 390 1.27 -3.77 -23.10
N ILE A 391 0.89 -3.71 -21.80
CA ILE A 391 -0.27 -2.95 -21.33
C ILE A 391 -0.06 -1.46 -21.65
N ASP A 392 1.10 -0.90 -21.33
CA ASP A 392 1.44 0.48 -21.65
C ASP A 392 1.30 0.77 -23.14
N ALA A 393 1.87 -0.08 -24.00
CA ALA A 393 1.78 0.03 -25.44
C ALA A 393 0.35 -0.02 -25.97
N LEU A 394 -0.52 -0.86 -25.38
CA LEU A 394 -1.93 -0.92 -25.73
C LEU A 394 -2.71 0.34 -25.33
N LEU A 395 -2.23 1.06 -24.33
CA LEU A 395 -2.88 2.29 -23.85
C LEU A 395 -2.40 3.54 -24.57
N TYR A 396 -1.10 3.67 -24.89
CA TYR A 396 -0.59 4.88 -25.53
C TYR A 396 -0.74 4.87 -27.05
N LYS A 397 -0.65 3.72 -27.76
CA LYS A 397 -0.82 3.65 -29.22
C LYS A 397 -2.13 4.24 -29.72
N PRO A 398 -3.30 3.93 -29.13
CA PRO A 398 -4.56 4.62 -29.49
C PRO A 398 -4.69 6.01 -28.87
N GLY A 399 -3.69 6.53 -28.16
CA GLY A 399 -3.71 7.84 -27.53
C GLY A 399 -4.55 7.92 -26.26
N ILE A 400 -4.84 6.78 -25.62
CA ILE A 400 -5.59 6.73 -24.35
C ILE A 400 -4.77 7.35 -23.21
N VAL A 401 -3.46 7.08 -23.18
CA VAL A 401 -2.51 7.70 -22.25
C VAL A 401 -1.37 8.37 -23.03
N PRO A 402 -0.61 9.32 -22.44
CA PRO A 402 0.58 9.90 -23.09
C PRO A 402 1.67 8.84 -23.27
N PRO A 403 2.53 8.98 -24.28
CA PRO A 403 3.68 8.10 -24.44
C PRO A 403 4.69 8.29 -23.29
N PRO A 404 5.49 7.26 -22.97
CA PRO A 404 6.57 7.40 -21.99
C PRO A 404 7.65 8.37 -22.49
N LYS A 405 8.16 9.22 -21.60
CA LYS A 405 9.23 10.20 -21.92
C LYS A 405 10.63 9.66 -21.60
N ALA A 406 10.75 8.65 -20.76
CA ALA A 406 12.03 8.11 -20.31
C ALA A 406 12.92 7.60 -21.46
N GLU A 407 12.36 7.18 -22.60
CA GLU A 407 13.13 6.76 -23.76
C GLU A 407 13.84 7.92 -24.47
N ASN A 408 13.30 9.15 -24.34
CA ASN A 408 13.88 10.33 -25.00
C ASN A 408 15.07 10.93 -24.24
N LEU A 409 15.22 10.64 -22.95
CA LEU A 409 16.42 11.06 -22.18
C LEU A 409 17.67 10.30 -22.63
N ARG A 410 17.51 9.06 -23.10
CA ARG A 410 18.60 8.21 -23.58
C ARG A 410 19.21 8.63 -24.93
N LEU A 411 18.47 9.44 -25.70
CA LEU A 411 18.91 9.90 -27.03
C LEU A 411 19.68 11.21 -26.96
N LYS A 412 19.74 11.91 -25.83
CA LYS A 412 20.48 13.17 -25.68
C LYS A 412 21.93 12.97 -25.21
N ASP A 413 22.27 11.78 -24.71
CA ASP A 413 23.64 11.42 -24.25
C ASP A 413 24.40 10.56 -25.25
N LYS A 414 23.96 10.52 -26.52
CA LYS A 414 24.70 10.00 -27.67
C LYS A 414 24.96 11.13 -28.67
#